data_d9e0322be555f9244a2508a383aa04bd
#
_entry.id   d9e0322be555f9244a2508a383aa04bd
#
_cell.length_a   1.000
_cell.length_b   1.000
_cell.length_c   1.000
_cell.angle_alpha   90.00
_cell.angle_beta   90.00
_cell.angle_gamma   90.00
#
_symmetry.space_group_name_H-M   'P 1'
#
loop_
_entity.id
_entity.type
_entity.pdbx_description
1 polymer ?
#
loop_
_entity_poly.entity_id
_entity_poly.type
_entity_poly.pdbx_seq_one_letter_code
_entity_poly.pdbx_strand_id
1 'polypeptide(L)'
;MANRFILNETSYHGAGAIQAIVTEAQGRGFKKAFVCSDPDLVKFGVTAKVTGLLDAAGLAYELYSDIKPNPTIENVQNGVAAFKAAEADYIIAIGGGSSMDTAKAVGIIITNPEYADVRSLEGVAPTKNPCVPIIAVPTTAGTAAEVTINYVITDVEKNRKMVCVDPHDIPVIAIVDPDMMATMPKGLTAATGMDALTHAIEGYITAGAWELSDMFHIKAIEIIAKSLRGAVANTPEGREGMALGQYVAGMGFSNVGLGIVHSMAHPLGALYDTPHGVANAIILPTVMEYNAPATGEKYREIARAMGVQGVDNMTQEEYRKAAIDAVKQLSTDVGIPADLKDIVKAEDVPFLAQSAFDDACRPGNPRATSVEEITELYMSLL
;
A
#
# COMPACT_ATOMS: atom_id res chain seq x y z
N MET A 1 -0.49 -21.07 18.18
CA MET A 1 -1.68 -20.45 17.53
C MET A 1 -1.62 -20.75 16.04
N ALA A 2 -2.73 -20.94 15.35
CA ALA A 2 -2.72 -21.12 13.90
C ALA A 2 -2.54 -19.74 13.21
N ASN A 3 -1.64 -19.67 12.24
CA ASN A 3 -1.47 -18.48 11.41
C ASN A 3 -2.51 -18.52 10.28
N ARG A 4 -3.27 -17.41 10.10
CA ARG A 4 -4.21 -17.23 8.99
C ARG A 4 -3.51 -16.49 7.85
N PHE A 5 -3.78 -16.89 6.61
CA PHE A 5 -3.26 -16.22 5.43
C PHE A 5 -4.39 -16.01 4.42
N ILE A 6 -4.55 -14.77 3.95
CA ILE A 6 -5.66 -14.35 3.07
C ILE A 6 -5.06 -13.76 1.81
N LEU A 7 -5.56 -14.19 0.66
CA LEU A 7 -5.21 -13.70 -0.67
C LEU A 7 -6.48 -13.54 -1.51
N ASN A 8 -6.35 -12.88 -2.68
CA ASN A 8 -7.41 -12.85 -3.68
C ASN A 8 -7.82 -14.27 -4.10
N GLU A 9 -9.05 -14.43 -4.56
CA GLU A 9 -9.47 -15.68 -5.24
C GLU A 9 -8.68 -15.89 -6.53
N THR A 10 -8.45 -14.80 -7.28
CA THR A 10 -7.74 -14.84 -8.57
C THR A 10 -6.93 -13.56 -8.77
N SER A 11 -5.77 -13.67 -9.40
CA SER A 11 -5.01 -12.52 -9.87
C SER A 11 -4.45 -12.75 -11.27
N TYR A 12 -4.41 -11.68 -12.06
CA TYR A 12 -3.88 -11.65 -13.41
C TYR A 12 -2.71 -10.69 -13.48
N HIS A 13 -1.60 -11.10 -14.08
CA HIS A 13 -0.37 -10.33 -14.10
C HIS A 13 0.21 -10.21 -15.51
N GLY A 14 0.74 -9.03 -15.83
CA GLY A 14 1.43 -8.74 -17.09
C GLY A 14 0.66 -7.80 -18.01
N ALA A 15 1.33 -7.35 -19.06
CA ALA A 15 0.77 -6.43 -20.03
C ALA A 15 -0.48 -7.01 -20.70
N GLY A 16 -1.56 -6.21 -20.75
CA GLY A 16 -2.85 -6.64 -21.29
C GLY A 16 -3.72 -7.44 -20.32
N ALA A 17 -3.32 -7.61 -19.06
CA ALA A 17 -4.12 -8.33 -18.05
C ALA A 17 -5.52 -7.76 -17.87
N ILE A 18 -5.76 -6.45 -18.16
CA ILE A 18 -7.10 -5.83 -18.11
C ILE A 18 -8.14 -6.54 -18.97
N GLN A 19 -7.74 -7.30 -20.00
CA GLN A 19 -8.67 -8.06 -20.85
C GLN A 19 -9.43 -9.13 -20.03
N ALA A 20 -8.87 -9.63 -18.94
CA ALA A 20 -9.51 -10.61 -18.08
C ALA A 20 -10.76 -10.06 -17.37
N ILE A 21 -10.90 -8.74 -17.21
CA ILE A 21 -12.04 -8.10 -16.53
C ILE A 21 -13.37 -8.54 -17.15
N VAL A 22 -13.46 -8.54 -18.48
CA VAL A 22 -14.70 -8.91 -19.20
C VAL A 22 -15.05 -10.37 -18.95
N THR A 23 -14.07 -11.26 -19.09
CA THR A 23 -14.27 -12.71 -18.89
C THR A 23 -14.70 -13.03 -17.46
N GLU A 24 -14.05 -12.39 -16.48
CA GLU A 24 -14.37 -12.58 -15.07
C GLU A 24 -15.76 -12.04 -14.71
N ALA A 25 -16.09 -10.83 -15.16
CA ALA A 25 -17.40 -10.24 -14.92
C ALA A 25 -18.54 -11.11 -15.51
N GLN A 26 -18.37 -11.56 -16.75
CA GLN A 26 -19.34 -12.43 -17.41
C GLN A 26 -19.42 -13.83 -16.75
N GLY A 27 -18.27 -14.43 -16.44
CA GLY A 27 -18.20 -15.75 -15.83
C GLY A 27 -18.82 -15.80 -14.42
N ARG A 28 -18.72 -14.71 -13.67
CA ARG A 28 -19.35 -14.56 -12.34
C ARG A 28 -20.81 -14.11 -12.43
N GLY A 29 -21.31 -13.76 -13.60
CA GLY A 29 -22.67 -13.31 -13.82
C GLY A 29 -22.97 -11.92 -13.28
N PHE A 30 -21.96 -11.07 -13.10
CA PHE A 30 -22.11 -9.68 -12.69
C PHE A 30 -22.92 -8.88 -13.72
N LYS A 31 -23.72 -7.91 -13.26
CA LYS A 31 -24.69 -7.19 -14.09
C LYS A 31 -24.30 -5.75 -14.37
N LYS A 32 -23.94 -4.99 -13.34
CA LYS A 32 -23.58 -3.57 -13.47
C LYS A 32 -22.42 -3.21 -12.56
N ALA A 33 -21.33 -2.74 -13.14
CA ALA A 33 -20.17 -2.28 -12.40
C ALA A 33 -20.37 -0.89 -11.78
N PHE A 34 -19.87 -0.70 -10.57
CA PHE A 34 -19.58 0.62 -10.02
C PHE A 34 -18.08 0.87 -10.20
N VAL A 35 -17.73 1.71 -11.19
CA VAL A 35 -16.33 1.98 -11.54
C VAL A 35 -15.81 3.13 -10.68
N CYS A 36 -14.98 2.82 -9.70
CA CYS A 36 -14.32 3.80 -8.83
C CYS A 36 -12.97 4.19 -9.42
N SER A 37 -12.80 5.46 -9.81
CA SER A 37 -11.53 5.99 -10.34
C SER A 37 -11.37 7.46 -9.99
N ASP A 38 -10.14 7.90 -9.73
CA ASP A 38 -9.91 9.31 -9.45
C ASP A 38 -10.08 10.21 -10.70
N PRO A 39 -10.36 11.53 -10.48
CA PRO A 39 -10.63 12.45 -11.59
C PRO A 39 -9.48 12.58 -12.60
N ASP A 40 -8.23 12.47 -12.15
CA ASP A 40 -7.08 12.62 -13.03
C ASP A 40 -6.92 11.41 -13.94
N LEU A 41 -7.14 10.19 -13.45
CA LEU A 41 -7.13 8.99 -14.27
C LEU A 41 -8.24 9.00 -15.31
N VAL A 42 -9.41 9.54 -14.97
CA VAL A 42 -10.50 9.77 -15.93
C VAL A 42 -10.08 10.78 -16.99
N LYS A 43 -9.58 11.93 -16.57
CA LYS A 43 -9.14 13.03 -17.44
C LYS A 43 -8.04 12.61 -18.42
N PHE A 44 -7.07 11.82 -17.93
CA PHE A 44 -5.94 11.36 -18.75
C PHE A 44 -6.21 10.06 -19.52
N GLY A 45 -7.44 9.55 -19.48
CA GLY A 45 -7.87 8.41 -20.30
C GLY A 45 -7.37 7.05 -19.80
N VAL A 46 -6.82 6.96 -18.60
CA VAL A 46 -6.39 5.68 -18.02
C VAL A 46 -7.62 4.83 -17.70
N THR A 47 -8.64 5.41 -17.07
CA THR A 47 -9.91 4.76 -16.78
C THR A 47 -10.61 4.29 -18.06
N ALA A 48 -10.50 5.05 -19.15
CA ALA A 48 -11.10 4.72 -20.43
C ALA A 48 -10.56 3.42 -21.05
N LYS A 49 -9.35 2.98 -20.68
CA LYS A 49 -8.83 1.66 -21.11
C LYS A 49 -9.71 0.53 -20.60
N VAL A 50 -10.26 0.65 -19.39
CA VAL A 50 -11.15 -0.36 -18.78
C VAL A 50 -12.59 -0.15 -19.23
N THR A 51 -13.12 1.08 -19.14
CA THR A 51 -14.51 1.35 -19.54
C THR A 51 -14.76 1.04 -21.02
N GLY A 52 -13.76 1.28 -21.89
CA GLY A 52 -13.84 0.87 -23.30
C GLY A 52 -13.96 -0.64 -23.53
N LEU A 53 -13.36 -1.47 -22.64
CA LEU A 53 -13.57 -2.93 -22.68
C LEU A 53 -15.00 -3.29 -22.25
N LEU A 54 -15.55 -2.61 -21.25
CA LEU A 54 -16.93 -2.83 -20.80
C LEU A 54 -17.92 -2.44 -21.90
N ASP A 55 -17.71 -1.27 -22.53
CA ASP A 55 -18.53 -0.80 -23.66
C ASP A 55 -18.52 -1.78 -24.81
N ALA A 56 -17.33 -2.25 -25.21
CA ALA A 56 -17.18 -3.23 -26.29
C ALA A 56 -17.85 -4.57 -26.00
N ALA A 57 -17.93 -4.95 -24.72
CA ALA A 57 -18.56 -6.19 -24.27
C ALA A 57 -20.06 -6.02 -23.94
N GLY A 58 -20.61 -4.81 -24.02
CA GLY A 58 -21.99 -4.50 -23.64
C GLY A 58 -22.28 -4.68 -22.15
N LEU A 59 -21.24 -4.51 -21.29
CA LEU A 59 -21.38 -4.59 -19.84
C LEU A 59 -21.74 -3.21 -19.27
N ALA A 60 -22.82 -3.14 -18.51
CA ALA A 60 -23.29 -1.90 -17.91
C ALA A 60 -22.36 -1.45 -16.78
N TYR A 61 -22.15 -0.15 -16.65
CA TYR A 61 -21.40 0.44 -15.54
C TYR A 61 -21.89 1.85 -15.20
N GLU A 62 -21.54 2.31 -14.00
CA GLU A 62 -21.64 3.69 -13.53
C GLU A 62 -20.27 4.16 -13.09
N LEU A 63 -19.81 5.30 -13.59
CA LEU A 63 -18.52 5.88 -13.22
C LEU A 63 -18.67 6.79 -11.99
N TYR A 64 -17.93 6.50 -10.95
CA TYR A 64 -17.80 7.33 -9.76
C TYR A 64 -16.38 7.86 -9.64
N SER A 65 -16.22 9.18 -9.70
CA SER A 65 -14.92 9.83 -9.67
C SER A 65 -14.77 10.91 -8.59
N ASP A 66 -15.68 10.98 -7.61
CA ASP A 66 -15.49 11.83 -6.42
C ASP A 66 -14.54 11.15 -5.43
N ILE A 67 -13.31 10.94 -5.88
CA ILE A 67 -12.23 10.35 -5.10
C ILE A 67 -11.12 11.39 -4.95
N LYS A 68 -10.68 11.59 -3.70
CA LYS A 68 -9.60 12.52 -3.36
C LYS A 68 -8.36 11.75 -2.91
N PRO A 69 -7.16 12.31 -3.08
CA PRO A 69 -6.00 11.87 -2.33
C PRO A 69 -6.33 11.85 -0.83
N ASN A 70 -5.90 10.83 -0.09
CA ASN A 70 -6.27 10.65 1.31
C ASN A 70 -7.81 10.67 1.51
N PRO A 71 -8.54 9.64 1.06
CA PRO A 71 -9.99 9.64 1.02
C PRO A 71 -10.58 9.88 2.41
N THR A 72 -11.64 10.69 2.44
CA THR A 72 -12.30 11.12 3.67
C THR A 72 -13.56 10.30 3.95
N ILE A 73 -14.07 10.40 5.18
CA ILE A 73 -15.36 9.83 5.57
C ILE A 73 -16.47 10.28 4.60
N GLU A 74 -16.48 11.57 4.23
CA GLU A 74 -17.46 12.12 3.29
C GLU A 74 -17.38 11.45 1.91
N ASN A 75 -16.16 11.22 1.36
CA ASN A 75 -16.01 10.51 0.09
C ASN A 75 -16.60 9.10 0.14
N VAL A 76 -16.42 8.39 1.24
CA VAL A 76 -17.02 7.06 1.43
C VAL A 76 -18.53 7.14 1.48
N GLN A 77 -19.10 8.08 2.23
CA GLN A 77 -20.54 8.25 2.36
C GLN A 77 -21.20 8.62 1.03
N ASN A 78 -20.58 9.51 0.27
CA ASN A 78 -21.00 9.86 -1.09
C ASN A 78 -20.94 8.65 -2.02
N GLY A 79 -19.86 7.85 -1.93
CA GLY A 79 -19.69 6.61 -2.69
C GLY A 79 -20.76 5.56 -2.38
N VAL A 80 -21.13 5.38 -1.11
CA VAL A 80 -22.23 4.49 -0.69
C VAL A 80 -23.56 4.93 -1.28
N ALA A 81 -23.85 6.22 -1.26
CA ALA A 81 -25.08 6.77 -1.84
C ALA A 81 -25.09 6.58 -3.37
N ALA A 82 -23.98 6.86 -4.04
CA ALA A 82 -23.84 6.70 -5.48
C ALA A 82 -23.94 5.22 -5.91
N PHE A 83 -23.32 4.29 -5.17
CA PHE A 83 -23.44 2.84 -5.44
C PHE A 83 -24.89 2.37 -5.39
N LYS A 84 -25.63 2.78 -4.36
CA LYS A 84 -27.07 2.44 -4.23
C LYS A 84 -27.91 3.02 -5.37
N ALA A 85 -27.65 4.28 -5.74
CA ALA A 85 -28.36 4.95 -6.84
C ALA A 85 -28.05 4.29 -8.21
N ALA A 86 -26.83 3.77 -8.37
CA ALA A 86 -26.43 3.07 -9.59
C ALA A 86 -27.05 1.68 -9.72
N GLU A 87 -27.59 1.10 -8.64
CA GLU A 87 -28.06 -0.30 -8.61
C GLU A 87 -26.98 -1.29 -9.10
N ALA A 88 -25.71 -1.00 -8.76
CA ALA A 88 -24.58 -1.84 -9.12
C ALA A 88 -24.51 -3.08 -8.21
N ASP A 89 -23.89 -4.16 -8.69
CA ASP A 89 -23.74 -5.42 -7.95
C ASP A 89 -22.28 -5.85 -7.76
N TYR A 90 -21.33 -5.13 -8.37
CA TYR A 90 -19.89 -5.28 -8.15
C TYR A 90 -19.16 -3.94 -8.37
N ILE A 91 -17.92 -3.89 -7.91
CA ILE A 91 -17.06 -2.70 -8.03
C ILE A 91 -15.88 -3.03 -8.94
N ILE A 92 -15.50 -2.09 -9.82
CA ILE A 92 -14.19 -2.08 -10.47
C ILE A 92 -13.42 -0.88 -9.91
N ALA A 93 -12.40 -1.14 -9.09
CA ALA A 93 -11.57 -0.10 -8.51
C ALA A 93 -10.34 0.13 -9.39
N ILE A 94 -10.23 1.31 -9.99
CA ILE A 94 -9.11 1.68 -10.89
C ILE A 94 -8.36 2.84 -10.24
N GLY A 95 -7.11 2.63 -9.87
CA GLY A 95 -6.31 3.68 -9.28
C GLY A 95 -5.22 3.22 -8.33
N GLY A 96 -4.71 4.15 -7.54
CA GLY A 96 -3.83 3.88 -6.42
C GLY A 96 -4.61 3.56 -5.14
N GLY A 97 -3.93 3.65 -3.98
CA GLY A 97 -4.52 3.37 -2.67
C GLY A 97 -5.84 4.09 -2.43
N SER A 98 -5.93 5.39 -2.77
CA SER A 98 -7.16 6.18 -2.51
C SER A 98 -8.41 5.65 -3.20
N SER A 99 -8.29 5.21 -4.47
CA SER A 99 -9.41 4.59 -5.20
C SER A 99 -9.78 3.23 -4.61
N MET A 100 -8.77 2.43 -4.25
CA MET A 100 -8.97 1.11 -3.66
C MET A 100 -9.59 1.20 -2.26
N ASP A 101 -9.07 2.08 -1.40
CA ASP A 101 -9.54 2.27 -0.04
C ASP A 101 -10.98 2.78 -0.01
N THR A 102 -11.32 3.72 -0.90
CA THR A 102 -12.71 4.18 -1.06
C THR A 102 -13.62 3.02 -1.50
N ALA A 103 -13.20 2.24 -2.48
CA ALA A 103 -13.97 1.10 -2.99
C ALA A 103 -14.22 0.04 -1.92
N LYS A 104 -13.21 -0.31 -1.13
CA LYS A 104 -13.31 -1.25 -0.01
C LYS A 104 -14.29 -0.75 1.06
N ALA A 105 -14.11 0.50 1.50
CA ALA A 105 -15.00 1.10 2.50
C ALA A 105 -16.46 1.16 2.03
N VAL A 106 -16.70 1.56 0.77
CA VAL A 106 -18.03 1.55 0.16
C VAL A 106 -18.60 0.13 0.15
N GLY A 107 -17.86 -0.82 -0.39
CA GLY A 107 -18.32 -2.20 -0.54
C GLY A 107 -18.63 -2.90 0.79
N ILE A 108 -17.83 -2.66 1.84
CA ILE A 108 -18.09 -3.19 3.20
C ILE A 108 -19.37 -2.61 3.79
N ILE A 109 -19.58 -1.29 3.67
CA ILE A 109 -20.78 -0.63 4.23
C ILE A 109 -22.06 -1.09 3.50
N ILE A 110 -21.99 -1.32 2.19
CA ILE A 110 -23.15 -1.80 1.42
C ILE A 110 -23.64 -3.14 1.95
N THR A 111 -22.75 -4.05 2.30
CA THR A 111 -23.10 -5.39 2.78
C THR A 111 -23.24 -5.48 4.31
N ASN A 112 -22.73 -4.49 5.03
CA ASN A 112 -22.80 -4.39 6.50
C ASN A 112 -23.30 -2.99 6.91
N PRO A 113 -24.59 -2.65 6.66
CA PRO A 113 -25.11 -1.29 6.84
C PRO A 113 -25.10 -0.79 8.30
N GLU A 114 -24.92 -1.66 9.26
CA GLU A 114 -24.72 -1.28 10.66
C GLU A 114 -23.42 -0.49 10.89
N TYR A 115 -22.48 -0.55 9.96
CA TYR A 115 -21.22 0.21 9.96
C TYR A 115 -21.29 1.45 9.06
N ALA A 116 -22.45 2.03 8.81
CA ALA A 116 -22.64 3.22 7.99
C ALA A 116 -21.83 4.45 8.48
N ASP A 117 -21.56 4.55 9.79
CA ASP A 117 -20.54 5.45 10.31
C ASP A 117 -19.16 4.82 10.09
N VAL A 118 -18.37 5.38 9.14
CA VAL A 118 -17.05 4.90 8.77
C VAL A 118 -16.10 4.79 9.98
N ARG A 119 -16.27 5.61 11.01
CA ARG A 119 -15.48 5.56 12.25
C ARG A 119 -15.61 4.23 12.99
N SER A 120 -16.75 3.55 12.82
CA SER A 120 -16.97 2.23 13.43
C SER A 120 -16.16 1.09 12.78
N LEU A 121 -15.55 1.36 11.64
CA LEU A 121 -14.70 0.41 10.91
C LEU A 121 -13.22 0.52 11.30
N GLU A 122 -12.81 1.52 12.11
CA GLU A 122 -11.42 1.67 12.54
C GLU A 122 -10.92 0.47 13.33
N GLY A 123 -9.68 0.06 13.06
CA GLY A 123 -9.10 -1.15 13.63
C GLY A 123 -9.68 -2.42 12.98
N VAL A 124 -9.98 -3.43 13.77
CA VAL A 124 -10.57 -4.69 13.29
C VAL A 124 -12.06 -4.70 13.63
N ALA A 125 -12.88 -4.29 12.69
CA ALA A 125 -14.33 -4.31 12.86
C ALA A 125 -14.88 -5.74 12.70
N PRO A 126 -15.82 -6.17 13.55
CA PRO A 126 -16.41 -7.50 13.47
C PRO A 126 -17.54 -7.54 12.42
N THR A 127 -17.24 -7.23 11.16
CA THR A 127 -18.19 -7.34 10.06
C THR A 127 -18.61 -8.80 9.86
N LYS A 128 -19.80 -9.01 9.31
CA LYS A 128 -20.38 -10.35 9.17
C LYS A 128 -20.42 -10.83 7.73
N ASN A 129 -20.55 -9.89 6.81
CA ASN A 129 -20.74 -10.19 5.39
C ASN A 129 -19.50 -9.78 4.60
N PRO A 130 -19.11 -10.58 3.59
CA PRO A 130 -18.11 -10.16 2.62
C PRO A 130 -18.49 -8.82 1.96
N CYS A 131 -17.50 -8.04 1.61
CA CYS A 131 -17.64 -6.86 0.78
C CYS A 131 -18.38 -7.17 -0.52
N VAL A 132 -19.01 -6.18 -1.12
CA VAL A 132 -19.40 -6.26 -2.53
C VAL A 132 -18.17 -6.72 -3.35
N PRO A 133 -18.30 -7.67 -4.29
CA PRO A 133 -17.16 -8.15 -5.06
C PRO A 133 -16.39 -7.00 -5.72
N ILE A 134 -15.07 -6.96 -5.53
CA ILE A 134 -14.20 -5.94 -6.12
C ILE A 134 -13.25 -6.60 -7.14
N ILE A 135 -13.20 -6.05 -8.35
CA ILE A 135 -12.13 -6.25 -9.32
C ILE A 135 -11.20 -5.05 -9.18
N ALA A 136 -9.99 -5.27 -8.70
CA ALA A 136 -9.03 -4.21 -8.42
C ALA A 136 -8.00 -4.09 -9.55
N VAL A 137 -7.84 -2.88 -10.08
CA VAL A 137 -6.92 -2.54 -11.19
C VAL A 137 -5.97 -1.44 -10.70
N PRO A 138 -4.82 -1.78 -10.11
CA PRO A 138 -3.88 -0.79 -9.61
C PRO A 138 -3.23 0.01 -10.75
N THR A 139 -3.08 1.31 -10.53
CA THR A 139 -2.35 2.23 -11.42
C THR A 139 -1.08 2.77 -10.77
N THR A 140 -0.80 2.37 -9.53
CA THR A 140 0.44 2.65 -8.82
C THR A 140 1.11 1.34 -8.39
N ALA A 141 2.43 1.36 -8.26
CA ALA A 141 3.21 0.20 -7.82
C ALA A 141 3.79 0.46 -6.43
N GLY A 142 2.93 0.43 -5.40
CA GLY A 142 3.32 0.76 -4.03
C GLY A 142 2.47 0.12 -2.97
N THR A 143 1.22 0.53 -2.85
CA THR A 143 0.33 0.21 -1.73
C THR A 143 -0.12 -1.24 -1.68
N ALA A 144 -0.10 -1.95 -2.81
CA ALA A 144 -0.65 -3.30 -2.96
C ALA A 144 -2.11 -3.44 -2.46
N ALA A 145 -2.89 -2.36 -2.50
CA ALA A 145 -4.26 -2.35 -1.98
C ALA A 145 -5.18 -3.35 -2.68
N GLU A 146 -4.81 -3.80 -3.89
CA GLU A 146 -5.50 -4.83 -4.64
C GLU A 146 -5.38 -6.25 -4.03
N VAL A 147 -4.45 -6.46 -3.08
CA VAL A 147 -4.21 -7.77 -2.44
C VAL A 147 -4.20 -7.69 -0.91
N THR A 148 -4.56 -6.55 -0.35
CA THR A 148 -4.55 -6.35 1.11
C THR A 148 -5.95 -6.37 1.71
N ILE A 149 -6.00 -6.73 3.00
CA ILE A 149 -7.21 -6.65 3.86
C ILE A 149 -7.30 -5.33 4.61
N ASN A 150 -6.52 -4.33 4.21
CA ASN A 150 -6.45 -3.02 4.86
C ASN A 150 -6.98 -1.94 3.93
N TYR A 151 -7.53 -0.89 4.51
CA TYR A 151 -7.80 0.38 3.85
C TYR A 151 -7.68 1.53 4.85
N VAL A 152 -7.41 2.73 4.35
CA VAL A 152 -7.14 3.91 5.18
C VAL A 152 -8.08 5.04 4.80
N ILE A 153 -8.86 5.52 5.77
CA ILE A 153 -9.78 6.64 5.59
C ILE A 153 -9.40 7.78 6.53
N THR A 154 -9.43 9.00 6.03
CA THR A 154 -9.08 10.19 6.81
C THR A 154 -10.30 10.73 7.57
N ASP A 155 -10.18 10.81 8.88
CA ASP A 155 -11.09 11.59 9.73
C ASP A 155 -10.56 13.02 9.80
N VAL A 156 -11.16 13.90 8.99
CA VAL A 156 -10.74 15.31 8.91
C VAL A 156 -11.07 16.10 10.18
N GLU A 157 -12.07 15.68 10.96
CA GLU A 157 -12.42 16.32 12.23
C GLU A 157 -11.36 16.09 13.30
N LYS A 158 -10.73 14.91 13.27
CA LYS A 158 -9.71 14.48 14.24
C LYS A 158 -8.29 14.61 13.69
N ASN A 159 -8.11 15.09 12.46
CA ASN A 159 -6.83 15.19 11.77
C ASN A 159 -6.00 13.89 11.85
N ARG A 160 -6.64 12.75 11.60
CA ARG A 160 -5.94 11.45 11.66
C ARG A 160 -6.38 10.50 10.56
N LYS A 161 -5.49 9.58 10.23
CA LYS A 161 -5.78 8.45 9.36
C LYS A 161 -6.28 7.29 10.21
N MET A 162 -7.45 6.75 9.83
CA MET A 162 -8.02 5.55 10.42
C MET A 162 -7.58 4.35 9.57
N VAL A 163 -6.81 3.46 10.16
CA VAL A 163 -6.46 2.18 9.54
C VAL A 163 -7.57 1.20 9.86
N CYS A 164 -8.22 0.69 8.82
CA CYS A 164 -9.26 -0.32 8.91
C CYS A 164 -8.71 -1.65 8.40
N VAL A 165 -8.97 -2.73 9.11
CA VAL A 165 -8.49 -4.08 8.78
C VAL A 165 -9.67 -5.04 8.79
N ASP A 166 -10.02 -5.57 7.63
CA ASP A 166 -11.14 -6.50 7.51
C ASP A 166 -10.85 -7.58 6.44
N PRO A 167 -10.75 -8.85 6.83
CA PRO A 167 -10.60 -9.95 5.87
C PRO A 167 -11.68 -10.02 4.80
N HIS A 168 -12.84 -9.43 5.06
CA HIS A 168 -13.97 -9.40 4.15
C HIS A 168 -13.83 -8.36 3.02
N ASP A 169 -12.87 -7.42 3.13
CA ASP A 169 -12.72 -6.35 2.14
C ASP A 169 -11.73 -6.67 1.00
N ILE A 170 -11.00 -7.77 1.11
CA ILE A 170 -10.01 -8.11 0.07
C ILE A 170 -10.68 -8.21 -1.30
N PRO A 171 -10.15 -7.54 -2.35
CA PRO A 171 -10.67 -7.71 -3.70
C PRO A 171 -10.67 -9.17 -4.13
N VAL A 172 -11.76 -9.64 -4.72
CA VAL A 172 -11.86 -11.03 -5.19
C VAL A 172 -10.94 -11.29 -6.38
N ILE A 173 -10.72 -10.24 -7.20
CA ILE A 173 -9.84 -10.30 -8.37
C ILE A 173 -8.87 -9.12 -8.36
N ALA A 174 -7.59 -9.40 -8.56
CA ALA A 174 -6.57 -8.38 -8.82
C ALA A 174 -6.09 -8.46 -10.27
N ILE A 175 -6.07 -7.31 -10.96
CA ILE A 175 -5.61 -7.18 -12.34
C ILE A 175 -4.36 -6.31 -12.35
N VAL A 176 -3.20 -6.92 -12.26
CA VAL A 176 -1.90 -6.26 -12.11
C VAL A 176 -1.26 -6.09 -13.49
N ASP A 177 -1.69 -5.04 -14.18
CA ASP A 177 -1.29 -4.72 -15.55
C ASP A 177 -0.29 -3.54 -15.55
N PRO A 178 0.99 -3.75 -15.92
CA PRO A 178 1.99 -2.68 -15.92
C PRO A 178 1.64 -1.54 -16.90
N ASP A 179 0.84 -1.78 -17.95
CA ASP A 179 0.39 -0.75 -18.87
C ASP A 179 -0.57 0.25 -18.23
N MET A 180 -1.23 -0.13 -17.14
CA MET A 180 -2.05 0.77 -16.33
C MET A 180 -1.20 1.68 -15.43
N MET A 181 0.05 1.33 -15.19
CA MET A 181 1.01 2.07 -14.35
C MET A 181 1.99 2.91 -15.18
N ALA A 182 2.03 2.74 -16.50
CA ALA A 182 3.04 3.33 -17.38
C ALA A 182 3.01 4.87 -17.45
N THR A 183 1.89 5.49 -17.07
CA THR A 183 1.71 6.95 -17.08
C THR A 183 2.09 7.62 -15.76
N MET A 184 2.48 6.86 -14.73
CA MET A 184 2.91 7.45 -13.46
C MET A 184 4.12 8.38 -13.66
N PRO A 185 4.06 9.62 -13.12
CA PRO A 185 5.22 10.51 -13.07
C PRO A 185 6.41 9.90 -12.32
N LYS A 186 7.64 10.29 -12.68
CA LYS A 186 8.88 9.77 -12.06
C LYS A 186 8.88 9.88 -10.53
N GLY A 187 8.50 11.05 -9.99
CA GLY A 187 8.46 11.26 -8.54
C GLY A 187 7.45 10.34 -7.83
N LEU A 188 6.27 10.15 -8.42
CA LEU A 188 5.27 9.22 -7.87
C LEU A 188 5.76 7.77 -7.98
N THR A 189 6.40 7.39 -9.08
CA THR A 189 6.99 6.06 -9.26
C THR A 189 8.07 5.77 -8.20
N ALA A 190 8.95 6.74 -7.93
CA ALA A 190 9.99 6.63 -6.92
C ALA A 190 9.37 6.48 -5.52
N ALA A 191 8.43 7.36 -5.17
CA ALA A 191 7.77 7.36 -3.87
C ALA A 191 7.02 6.04 -3.61
N THR A 192 6.17 5.62 -4.55
CA THR A 192 5.39 4.39 -4.39
C THR A 192 6.25 3.14 -4.42
N GLY A 193 7.33 3.13 -5.21
CA GLY A 193 8.25 2.01 -5.25
C GLY A 193 9.07 1.85 -3.97
N MET A 194 9.51 2.95 -3.35
CA MET A 194 10.14 2.93 -2.04
C MET A 194 9.15 2.55 -0.92
N ASP A 195 7.88 2.92 -1.06
CA ASP A 195 6.80 2.46 -0.20
C ASP A 195 6.65 0.93 -0.25
N ALA A 196 6.60 0.36 -1.45
CA ALA A 196 6.59 -1.10 -1.63
C ALA A 196 7.82 -1.79 -1.01
N LEU A 197 9.01 -1.19 -1.12
CA LEU A 197 10.20 -1.69 -0.44
C LEU A 197 10.06 -1.62 1.09
N THR A 198 9.51 -0.54 1.60
CA THR A 198 9.24 -0.38 3.04
C THR A 198 8.27 -1.45 3.53
N HIS A 199 7.17 -1.68 2.81
CA HIS A 199 6.23 -2.77 3.10
C HIS A 199 6.94 -4.13 3.18
N ALA A 200 7.81 -4.43 2.20
CA ALA A 200 8.51 -5.70 2.16
C ALA A 200 9.52 -5.84 3.32
N ILE A 201 10.28 -4.79 3.64
CA ILE A 201 11.26 -4.82 4.73
C ILE A 201 10.56 -4.87 6.09
N GLU A 202 9.59 -3.99 6.37
CA GLU A 202 8.86 -4.02 7.64
C GLU A 202 8.08 -5.33 7.82
N GLY A 203 7.39 -5.79 6.77
CA GLY A 203 6.69 -7.08 6.82
C GLY A 203 7.62 -8.27 7.05
N TYR A 204 8.87 -8.20 6.58
CA TYR A 204 9.86 -9.24 6.83
C TYR A 204 10.34 -9.27 8.28
N ILE A 205 10.51 -8.11 8.91
CA ILE A 205 11.03 -8.01 10.28
C ILE A 205 9.95 -7.86 11.35
N THR A 206 8.68 -7.67 10.99
CA THR A 206 7.58 -7.50 11.95
C THR A 206 7.46 -8.67 12.93
N ALA A 207 6.94 -8.43 14.12
CA ALA A 207 6.73 -9.44 15.13
C ALA A 207 5.75 -10.57 14.69
N GLY A 208 4.86 -10.28 13.75
CA GLY A 208 3.93 -11.24 13.15
C GLY A 208 4.51 -12.11 12.04
N ALA A 209 5.77 -11.87 11.61
CA ALA A 209 6.39 -12.56 10.49
C ALA A 209 6.69 -14.05 10.80
N TRP A 210 6.55 -14.88 9.78
CA TRP A 210 6.82 -16.31 9.82
C TRP A 210 7.20 -16.84 8.43
N GLU A 211 7.60 -18.10 8.32
CA GLU A 211 8.23 -18.66 7.12
C GLU A 211 7.47 -18.37 5.82
N LEU A 212 6.13 -18.48 5.83
CA LEU A 212 5.34 -18.23 4.61
C LEU A 212 5.38 -16.75 4.21
N SER A 213 5.21 -15.83 5.15
CA SER A 213 5.30 -14.40 4.86
C SER A 213 6.72 -13.98 4.46
N ASP A 214 7.72 -14.56 5.10
CA ASP A 214 9.13 -14.27 4.84
C ASP A 214 9.51 -14.57 3.38
N MET A 215 8.98 -15.66 2.79
CA MET A 215 9.18 -15.99 1.37
C MET A 215 8.74 -14.88 0.44
N PHE A 216 7.55 -14.31 0.68
CA PHE A 216 7.03 -13.23 -0.13
C PHE A 216 7.86 -11.95 0.03
N HIS A 217 8.18 -11.58 1.26
CA HIS A 217 8.91 -10.34 1.55
C HIS A 217 10.31 -10.34 0.95
N ILE A 218 11.08 -11.42 1.13
CA ILE A 218 12.42 -11.52 0.53
C ILE A 218 12.35 -11.45 -0.99
N LYS A 219 11.38 -12.15 -1.60
CA LYS A 219 11.22 -12.10 -3.05
C LYS A 219 10.79 -10.70 -3.54
N ALA A 220 9.93 -10.03 -2.78
CA ALA A 220 9.54 -8.66 -3.08
C ALA A 220 10.73 -7.70 -3.03
N ILE A 221 11.57 -7.76 -1.98
CA ILE A 221 12.79 -6.94 -1.87
C ILE A 221 13.69 -7.14 -3.08
N GLU A 222 13.96 -8.39 -3.48
CA GLU A 222 14.78 -8.72 -4.65
C GLU A 222 14.23 -8.10 -5.94
N ILE A 223 12.93 -8.27 -6.21
CA ILE A 223 12.29 -7.76 -7.41
C ILE A 223 12.32 -6.23 -7.42
N ILE A 224 11.96 -5.57 -6.31
CA ILE A 224 11.90 -4.12 -6.20
C ILE A 224 13.29 -3.51 -6.35
N ALA A 225 14.30 -4.04 -5.65
CA ALA A 225 15.68 -3.56 -5.72
C ALA A 225 16.24 -3.58 -7.15
N LYS A 226 15.88 -4.62 -7.92
CA LYS A 226 16.28 -4.78 -9.32
C LYS A 226 15.51 -3.84 -10.26
N SER A 227 14.23 -3.56 -9.98
CA SER A 227 13.30 -2.99 -10.97
C SER A 227 13.06 -1.50 -10.79
N LEU A 228 13.17 -0.95 -9.56
CA LEU A 228 12.71 0.40 -9.26
C LEU A 228 13.41 1.48 -10.08
N ARG A 229 14.73 1.40 -10.26
CA ARG A 229 15.48 2.35 -11.11
C ARG A 229 14.97 2.34 -12.55
N GLY A 230 14.71 1.15 -13.09
CA GLY A 230 14.13 0.98 -14.43
C GLY A 230 12.72 1.53 -14.52
N ALA A 231 11.89 1.32 -13.52
CA ALA A 231 10.52 1.86 -13.47
C ALA A 231 10.53 3.40 -13.43
N VAL A 232 11.41 4.01 -12.65
CA VAL A 232 11.58 5.49 -12.61
C VAL A 232 12.10 6.04 -13.96
N ALA A 233 12.94 5.26 -14.66
CA ALA A 233 13.35 5.55 -16.04
C ALA A 233 12.24 5.23 -17.08
N ASN A 234 11.12 4.68 -16.64
CA ASN A 234 9.97 4.27 -17.45
C ASN A 234 10.28 3.17 -18.47
N THR A 235 11.13 2.21 -18.10
CA THR A 235 11.35 1.03 -18.94
C THR A 235 10.24 -0.01 -18.75
N PRO A 236 9.85 -0.75 -19.80
CA PRO A 236 8.82 -1.80 -19.68
C PRO A 236 9.17 -2.85 -18.63
N GLU A 237 10.40 -3.32 -18.59
CA GLU A 237 10.89 -4.33 -17.64
C GLU A 237 10.85 -3.79 -16.20
N GLY A 238 11.19 -2.50 -16.01
CA GLY A 238 11.10 -1.85 -14.70
C GLY A 238 9.66 -1.73 -14.23
N ARG A 239 8.74 -1.33 -15.11
CA ARG A 239 7.29 -1.25 -14.80
C ARG A 239 6.70 -2.62 -14.47
N GLU A 240 7.01 -3.64 -15.26
CA GLU A 240 6.56 -5.01 -15.03
C GLU A 240 7.09 -5.55 -13.70
N GLY A 241 8.40 -5.37 -13.44
CA GLY A 241 8.99 -5.79 -12.18
C GLY A 241 8.41 -5.07 -10.98
N MET A 242 8.14 -3.77 -11.06
CA MET A 242 7.50 -3.04 -9.95
C MET A 242 6.05 -3.43 -9.74
N ALA A 243 5.28 -3.66 -10.81
CA ALA A 243 3.92 -4.16 -10.72
C ALA A 243 3.85 -5.49 -9.98
N LEU A 244 4.75 -6.42 -10.29
CA LEU A 244 4.85 -7.70 -9.60
C LEU A 244 5.40 -7.54 -8.18
N GLY A 245 6.48 -6.78 -7.99
CA GLY A 245 7.18 -6.68 -6.71
C GLY A 245 6.30 -6.10 -5.60
N GLN A 246 5.52 -5.05 -5.89
CA GLN A 246 4.59 -4.48 -4.92
C GLN A 246 3.46 -5.45 -4.55
N TYR A 247 2.91 -6.18 -5.52
CA TYR A 247 1.88 -7.19 -5.26
C TYR A 247 2.40 -8.31 -4.36
N VAL A 248 3.61 -8.82 -4.63
CA VAL A 248 4.26 -9.85 -3.79
C VAL A 248 4.51 -9.33 -2.37
N ALA A 249 4.91 -8.05 -2.20
CA ALA A 249 5.02 -7.41 -0.88
C ALA A 249 3.66 -7.41 -0.15
N GLY A 250 2.59 -7.06 -0.88
CA GLY A 250 1.21 -7.06 -0.38
C GLY A 250 0.73 -8.41 0.12
N MET A 251 1.02 -9.47 -0.63
CA MET A 251 0.70 -10.84 -0.20
C MET A 251 1.28 -11.16 1.18
N GLY A 252 2.48 -10.64 1.49
CA GLY A 252 3.13 -10.82 2.78
C GLY A 252 2.55 -9.91 3.86
N PHE A 253 2.77 -8.59 3.76
CA PHE A 253 2.51 -7.66 4.88
C PHE A 253 1.04 -7.55 5.27
N SER A 254 0.12 -7.74 4.33
CA SER A 254 -1.32 -7.76 4.60
C SER A 254 -1.70 -8.77 5.69
N ASN A 255 -0.93 -9.85 5.82
CA ASN A 255 -1.22 -10.94 6.74
C ASN A 255 -0.45 -10.89 8.06
N VAL A 256 0.62 -10.09 8.14
CA VAL A 256 1.51 -10.09 9.31
C VAL A 256 1.69 -8.70 9.93
N GLY A 257 1.32 -7.64 9.23
CA GLY A 257 1.46 -6.26 9.69
C GLY A 257 2.83 -5.64 9.36
N LEU A 258 3.03 -4.44 9.86
CA LEU A 258 4.16 -3.55 9.57
C LEU A 258 4.88 -3.15 10.87
N GLY A 259 5.43 -1.95 10.94
CA GLY A 259 6.18 -1.45 12.08
C GLY A 259 6.18 0.08 12.20
N ILE A 260 7.21 0.63 12.84
CA ILE A 260 7.25 2.06 13.17
C ILE A 260 7.64 2.97 12.01
N VAL A 261 8.12 2.47 10.86
CA VAL A 261 8.29 3.33 9.68
C VAL A 261 6.93 3.88 9.27
N HIS A 262 5.94 2.99 9.08
CA HIS A 262 4.57 3.39 8.75
C HIS A 262 3.94 4.21 9.85
N SER A 263 4.12 3.83 11.11
CA SER A 263 3.60 4.59 12.25
C SER A 263 4.11 6.03 12.28
N MET A 264 5.37 6.26 11.94
CA MET A 264 5.97 7.59 11.84
C MET A 264 5.56 8.34 10.56
N ALA A 265 5.30 7.64 9.48
CA ALA A 265 4.89 8.26 8.20
C ALA A 265 3.44 8.76 8.23
N HIS A 266 2.53 8.08 8.91
CA HIS A 266 1.10 8.42 8.94
C HIS A 266 0.82 9.84 9.44
N PRO A 267 1.37 10.29 10.60
CA PRO A 267 1.12 11.66 11.08
C PRO A 267 1.76 12.74 10.19
N LEU A 268 2.82 12.44 9.43
CA LEU A 268 3.37 13.38 8.44
C LEU A 268 2.37 13.62 7.29
N GLY A 269 1.71 12.56 6.84
CA GLY A 269 0.65 12.68 5.85
C GLY A 269 -0.58 13.45 6.39
N ALA A 270 -0.92 13.26 7.66
CA ALA A 270 -2.06 13.93 8.27
C ALA A 270 -1.82 15.43 8.54
N LEU A 271 -0.62 15.79 9.02
CA LEU A 271 -0.30 17.16 9.44
C LEU A 271 0.22 18.04 8.30
N TYR A 272 1.05 17.48 7.42
CA TYR A 272 1.78 18.22 6.37
C TYR A 272 1.37 17.84 4.95
N ASP A 273 0.41 16.92 4.79
CA ASP A 273 0.03 16.34 3.50
C ASP A 273 1.23 15.74 2.73
N THR A 274 2.22 15.25 3.48
CA THR A 274 3.41 14.63 2.91
C THR A 274 3.00 13.37 2.15
N PRO A 275 3.46 13.18 0.89
CA PRO A 275 3.19 11.96 0.16
C PRO A 275 3.70 10.74 0.93
N HIS A 276 2.82 9.77 1.16
CA HIS A 276 3.07 8.63 2.06
C HIS A 276 4.37 7.89 1.74
N GLY A 277 4.61 7.55 0.47
CA GLY A 277 5.82 6.84 0.07
C GLY A 277 7.10 7.67 0.23
N VAL A 278 7.03 9.00 0.15
CA VAL A 278 8.17 9.88 0.44
C VAL A 278 8.49 9.83 1.93
N ALA A 279 7.48 9.96 2.79
CA ALA A 279 7.66 9.87 4.24
C ALA A 279 8.28 8.52 4.65
N ASN A 280 7.73 7.41 4.17
CA ASN A 280 8.27 6.08 4.43
C ASN A 280 9.72 5.93 3.96
N ALA A 281 10.04 6.39 2.75
CA ALA A 281 11.37 6.27 2.18
C ALA A 281 12.46 7.04 2.97
N ILE A 282 12.12 8.22 3.48
CA ILE A 282 13.04 9.03 4.30
C ILE A 282 13.27 8.37 5.67
N ILE A 283 12.21 7.86 6.30
CA ILE A 283 12.24 7.29 7.65
C ILE A 283 12.91 5.91 7.66
N LEU A 284 12.71 5.11 6.61
CA LEU A 284 13.09 3.69 6.55
C LEU A 284 14.54 3.42 6.98
N PRO A 285 15.59 4.07 6.44
CA PRO A 285 16.96 3.75 6.83
C PRO A 285 17.26 3.98 8.30
N THR A 286 16.73 5.05 8.88
CA THR A 286 16.90 5.40 10.30
C THR A 286 16.23 4.36 11.21
N VAL A 287 15.03 3.96 10.86
CA VAL A 287 14.31 2.90 11.61
C VAL A 287 14.95 1.53 11.41
N MET A 288 15.52 1.25 10.23
CA MET A 288 16.30 0.03 10.03
C MET A 288 17.51 -0.02 11.00
N GLU A 289 18.23 1.08 11.18
CA GLU A 289 19.33 1.16 12.16
C GLU A 289 18.83 0.88 13.58
N TYR A 290 17.71 1.50 13.96
CA TYR A 290 17.08 1.32 15.27
C TYR A 290 16.65 -0.14 15.51
N ASN A 291 16.05 -0.80 14.52
CA ASN A 291 15.52 -2.16 14.63
C ASN A 291 16.59 -3.27 14.49
N ALA A 292 17.73 -2.99 13.86
CA ALA A 292 18.74 -4.00 13.54
C ALA A 292 19.14 -4.91 14.72
N PRO A 293 19.32 -4.43 15.97
CA PRO A 293 19.65 -5.30 17.09
C PRO A 293 18.58 -6.33 17.45
N ALA A 294 17.31 -6.08 17.13
CA ALA A 294 16.17 -6.93 17.48
C ALA A 294 15.79 -7.96 16.40
N THR A 295 16.50 -8.00 15.27
CA THR A 295 16.09 -8.77 14.07
C THR A 295 16.92 -10.03 13.80
N GLY A 296 17.79 -10.43 14.72
CA GLY A 296 18.66 -11.61 14.53
C GLY A 296 19.51 -11.49 13.26
N GLU A 297 19.38 -12.47 12.36
CA GLU A 297 20.12 -12.53 11.09
C GLU A 297 19.31 -12.02 9.87
N LYS A 298 18.08 -11.55 10.06
CA LYS A 298 17.18 -11.17 8.94
C LYS A 298 17.80 -10.13 7.99
N TYR A 299 18.65 -9.23 8.48
CA TYR A 299 19.33 -8.24 7.64
C TYR A 299 20.37 -8.86 6.69
N ARG A 300 20.87 -10.05 6.95
CA ARG A 300 21.70 -10.80 5.99
C ARG A 300 20.91 -11.08 4.72
N GLU A 301 19.68 -11.56 4.86
CA GLU A 301 18.82 -11.86 3.73
C GLU A 301 18.33 -10.59 3.03
N ILE A 302 18.05 -9.50 3.78
CA ILE A 302 17.74 -8.18 3.18
C ILE A 302 18.94 -7.72 2.34
N ALA A 303 20.17 -7.75 2.87
CA ALA A 303 21.35 -7.36 2.12
C ALA A 303 21.51 -8.16 0.82
N ARG A 304 21.32 -9.49 0.91
CA ARG A 304 21.38 -10.39 -0.26
C ARG A 304 20.31 -10.04 -1.29
N ALA A 305 19.07 -9.85 -0.88
CA ALA A 305 17.96 -9.47 -1.75
C ALA A 305 18.13 -8.09 -2.38
N MET A 306 18.77 -7.16 -1.68
CA MET A 306 19.16 -5.84 -2.21
C MET A 306 20.33 -5.90 -3.20
N GLY A 307 20.94 -7.08 -3.45
CA GLY A 307 22.01 -7.29 -4.40
C GLY A 307 23.42 -7.05 -3.86
N VAL A 308 23.60 -6.96 -2.54
CA VAL A 308 24.92 -6.84 -1.91
C VAL A 308 25.71 -8.11 -2.14
N GLN A 309 26.97 -7.95 -2.60
CA GLN A 309 27.86 -9.08 -2.87
C GLN A 309 28.65 -9.49 -1.63
N GLY A 310 29.00 -10.76 -1.52
CA GLY A 310 29.89 -11.27 -0.47
C GLY A 310 29.24 -11.38 0.92
N VAL A 311 27.92 -11.29 1.02
CA VAL A 311 27.15 -11.25 2.28
C VAL A 311 27.46 -12.44 3.19
N ASP A 312 27.74 -13.63 2.61
CA ASP A 312 28.03 -14.85 3.38
C ASP A 312 29.33 -14.78 4.21
N ASN A 313 30.23 -13.89 3.82
CA ASN A 313 31.52 -13.68 4.51
C ASN A 313 31.50 -12.48 5.46
N MET A 314 30.36 -11.78 5.58
CA MET A 314 30.21 -10.60 6.44
C MET A 314 29.85 -10.98 7.87
N THR A 315 30.40 -10.24 8.82
CA THR A 315 29.93 -10.24 10.20
C THR A 315 28.52 -9.67 10.28
N GLN A 316 27.86 -9.84 11.43
CA GLN A 316 26.52 -9.32 11.64
C GLN A 316 26.46 -7.79 11.52
N GLU A 317 27.46 -7.09 12.01
CA GLU A 317 27.56 -5.63 11.89
C GLU A 317 27.71 -5.20 10.42
N GLU A 318 28.59 -5.88 9.67
CA GLU A 318 28.84 -5.58 8.28
C GLU A 318 27.61 -5.79 7.41
N TYR A 319 26.91 -6.94 7.50
CA TYR A 319 25.73 -7.16 6.66
C TYR A 319 24.54 -6.28 7.07
N ARG A 320 24.39 -5.91 8.35
CA ARG A 320 23.39 -4.94 8.80
C ARG A 320 23.63 -3.56 8.17
N LYS A 321 24.87 -3.10 8.25
CA LYS A 321 25.25 -1.85 7.61
C LYS A 321 25.07 -1.90 6.11
N ALA A 322 25.49 -2.97 5.44
CA ALA A 322 25.39 -3.13 4.00
C ALA A 322 23.91 -3.13 3.52
N ALA A 323 23.00 -3.77 4.26
CA ALA A 323 21.56 -3.73 3.95
C ALA A 323 21.03 -2.30 4.01
N ILE A 324 21.35 -1.56 5.06
CA ILE A 324 20.90 -0.16 5.25
C ILE A 324 21.50 0.75 4.17
N ASP A 325 22.79 0.61 3.88
CA ASP A 325 23.47 1.40 2.86
C ASP A 325 22.87 1.13 1.45
N ALA A 326 22.51 -0.12 1.15
CA ALA A 326 21.86 -0.47 -0.11
C ALA A 326 20.48 0.19 -0.26
N VAL A 327 19.70 0.29 0.81
CA VAL A 327 18.41 0.99 0.84
C VAL A 327 18.63 2.49 0.66
N LYS A 328 19.59 3.10 1.38
CA LYS A 328 19.96 4.52 1.23
C LYS A 328 20.38 4.85 -0.20
N GLN A 329 21.20 3.97 -0.80
CA GLN A 329 21.65 4.15 -2.16
C GLN A 329 20.50 4.09 -3.17
N LEU A 330 19.58 3.11 -3.03
CA LEU A 330 18.41 3.03 -3.91
C LEU A 330 17.53 4.27 -3.78
N SER A 331 17.27 4.74 -2.54
CA SER A 331 16.51 5.96 -2.27
C SER A 331 17.13 7.18 -2.95
N THR A 332 18.46 7.34 -2.85
CA THR A 332 19.22 8.41 -3.52
C THR A 332 19.11 8.31 -5.03
N ASP A 333 19.30 7.12 -5.61
CA ASP A 333 19.29 6.90 -7.06
C ASP A 333 17.95 7.23 -7.71
N VAL A 334 16.86 7.09 -6.97
CA VAL A 334 15.51 7.41 -7.44
C VAL A 334 15.01 8.80 -7.04
N GLY A 335 15.88 9.59 -6.39
CA GLY A 335 15.64 11.01 -6.11
C GLY A 335 14.76 11.30 -4.92
N ILE A 336 14.70 10.43 -3.91
CA ILE A 336 14.02 10.70 -2.64
C ILE A 336 14.88 11.63 -1.76
N PRO A 337 14.30 12.63 -1.07
CA PRO A 337 15.00 13.44 -0.08
C PRO A 337 15.63 12.60 1.04
N ALA A 338 16.75 13.06 1.56
CA ALA A 338 17.48 12.31 2.57
C ALA A 338 16.97 12.53 4.02
N ASP A 339 16.27 13.63 4.25
CA ASP A 339 15.82 14.05 5.59
C ASP A 339 14.45 14.76 5.55
N LEU A 340 13.93 15.13 6.72
CA LEU A 340 12.64 15.78 6.91
C LEU A 340 12.73 17.30 7.15
N LYS A 341 13.92 17.92 7.01
CA LYS A 341 14.16 19.34 7.36
C LYS A 341 13.24 20.32 6.68
N ASP A 342 12.93 20.07 5.41
CA ASP A 342 12.05 20.93 4.61
C ASP A 342 10.56 20.60 4.79
N ILE A 343 10.23 19.58 5.57
CA ILE A 343 8.87 19.07 5.77
C ILE A 343 8.39 19.31 7.19
N VAL A 344 9.22 18.94 8.19
CA VAL A 344 8.83 18.86 9.59
C VAL A 344 9.42 20.03 10.39
N LYS A 345 8.59 20.64 11.23
CA LYS A 345 9.01 21.62 12.21
C LYS A 345 9.35 20.91 13.53
N ALA A 346 10.48 21.28 14.14
CA ALA A 346 10.91 20.67 15.41
C ALA A 346 9.87 20.81 16.54
N GLU A 347 9.08 21.88 16.52
CA GLU A 347 8.01 22.15 17.51
C GLU A 347 6.85 21.13 17.43
N ASP A 348 6.65 20.48 16.28
CA ASP A 348 5.58 19.51 16.06
C ASP A 348 6.01 18.07 16.40
N VAL A 349 7.31 17.82 16.61
CA VAL A 349 7.85 16.48 16.88
C VAL A 349 7.17 15.79 18.08
N PRO A 350 6.87 16.46 19.21
CA PRO A 350 6.14 15.80 20.31
C PRO A 350 4.77 15.27 19.90
N PHE A 351 4.02 16.00 19.08
CA PHE A 351 2.73 15.55 18.54
C PHE A 351 2.91 14.37 17.57
N LEU A 352 3.89 14.45 16.66
CA LEU A 352 4.18 13.39 15.70
C LEU A 352 4.59 12.10 16.40
N ALA A 353 5.45 12.20 17.42
CA ALA A 353 5.92 11.04 18.18
C ALA A 353 4.81 10.36 18.97
N GLN A 354 3.91 11.14 19.61
CA GLN A 354 2.76 10.59 20.31
C GLN A 354 1.80 9.92 19.32
N SER A 355 1.52 10.56 18.16
CA SER A 355 0.65 10.02 17.13
C SER A 355 1.21 8.71 16.56
N ALA A 356 2.52 8.64 16.31
CA ALA A 356 3.18 7.42 15.84
C ALA A 356 3.16 6.32 16.92
N PHE A 357 3.29 6.67 18.19
CA PHE A 357 3.20 5.71 19.29
C PHE A 357 1.81 5.09 19.43
N ASP A 358 0.78 5.86 19.15
CA ASP A 358 -0.64 5.40 19.22
C ASP A 358 -1.09 4.70 17.92
N ASP A 359 -0.26 4.66 16.89
CA ASP A 359 -0.59 4.10 15.58
C ASP A 359 -0.73 2.57 15.59
N ALA A 360 -1.65 2.07 14.77
CA ALA A 360 -1.98 0.65 14.66
C ALA A 360 -0.82 -0.23 14.15
N CYS A 361 0.15 0.31 13.42
CA CYS A 361 1.29 -0.43 12.88
C CYS A 361 2.38 -0.66 13.94
N ARG A 362 2.49 0.23 14.95
CA ARG A 362 3.56 0.17 15.97
C ARG A 362 3.67 -1.18 16.70
N PRO A 363 2.59 -1.85 17.10
CA PRO A 363 2.71 -3.13 17.81
C PRO A 363 3.42 -4.23 17.02
N GLY A 364 3.47 -4.12 15.69
CA GLY A 364 4.20 -5.03 14.81
C GLY A 364 5.71 -4.81 14.81
N ASN A 365 6.23 -3.70 15.33
CA ASN A 365 7.65 -3.41 15.30
C ASN A 365 8.46 -4.47 16.09
N PRO A 366 9.59 -5.00 15.56
CA PRO A 366 10.34 -6.06 16.21
C PRO A 366 11.01 -5.64 17.52
N ARG A 367 11.24 -4.34 17.69
CA ARG A 367 11.78 -3.74 18.91
C ARG A 367 10.70 -2.91 19.57
N ALA A 368 10.49 -3.09 20.88
CA ALA A 368 9.61 -2.22 21.66
C ALA A 368 10.10 -0.77 21.60
N THR A 369 9.17 0.16 21.50
CA THR A 369 9.43 1.59 21.36
C THR A 369 8.71 2.40 22.42
N SER A 370 9.29 3.51 22.82
CA SER A 370 8.66 4.55 23.63
C SER A 370 8.42 5.83 22.81
N VAL A 371 7.65 6.77 23.37
CA VAL A 371 7.43 8.09 22.74
C VAL A 371 8.77 8.85 22.66
N GLU A 372 9.63 8.72 23.67
CA GLU A 372 10.94 9.33 23.73
C GLU A 372 11.86 8.83 22.62
N GLU A 373 11.91 7.50 22.41
CA GLU A 373 12.71 6.91 21.33
C GLU A 373 12.20 7.34 19.94
N ILE A 374 10.89 7.41 19.73
CA ILE A 374 10.31 7.90 18.47
C ILE A 374 10.63 9.39 18.28
N THR A 375 10.60 10.18 19.35
CA THR A 375 11.03 11.59 19.33
C THR A 375 12.49 11.72 18.87
N GLU A 376 13.39 10.91 19.43
CA GLU A 376 14.81 10.88 19.04
C GLU A 376 14.97 10.50 17.55
N LEU A 377 14.22 9.53 17.07
CA LEU A 377 14.23 9.13 15.66
C LEU A 377 13.79 10.29 14.74
N TYR A 378 12.70 11.00 15.04
CA TYR A 378 12.30 12.19 14.28
C TYR A 378 13.37 13.29 14.33
N MET A 379 13.88 13.59 15.51
CA MET A 379 14.91 14.63 15.67
C MET A 379 16.21 14.32 14.91
N SER A 380 16.55 13.04 14.74
CA SER A 380 17.71 12.63 13.95
C SER A 380 17.53 12.83 12.44
N LEU A 381 16.30 13.04 11.98
CA LEU A 381 15.95 13.31 10.58
C LEU A 381 15.78 14.81 10.28
N LEU A 382 15.89 15.68 11.30
CA LEU A 382 15.91 17.14 11.18
C LEU A 382 17.33 17.71 11.20
#